data_6bd9b845483fb513fed71c488279ef3b
#
_entry.id   6bd9b845483fb513fed71c488279ef3b
#
_cell.length_a   1.000
_cell.length_b   1.000
_cell.length_c   1.000
_cell.angle_alpha   90.00
_cell.angle_beta   90.00
_cell.angle_gamma   90.00
#
_symmetry.space_group_name_H-M   'P 1'
#
loop_
_entity.id
_entity.type
_entity.pdbx_description
1 polymer ?
#
loop_
_entity_poly.entity_id
_entity_poly.type
_entity_poly.pdbx_seq_one_letter_code
_entity_poly.pdbx_strand_id
1 'polypeptide(L)'
;MAELEWHWRPEPGGPPRHGGPILIAAFGGWNDAGDAATTVVEHLETIWDTQAFARIDPEGFHDFTDSRPQVRLVDDHRVIRWPSHTFSWADLSGTDGVVLLRAVEPQLRWRTYCDLVLELADELGCGLVVTLGALLADVPHTRPSRVLGTAYDPQVAERLRLEPSTYQGPTGIVGVLHTACLDAGVDSASIWATVPAYLPSAPAPLAALALLERVAPLIGVSAEPGELQESIEGYEQAIDQMIEDDDSTVEYVRRLEAEFDADPPPGREVGVDPGDLVEEVERFLRDQ
;
A
#
# COMPACT_ATOMS: atom_id res chain seq x y z
N MET A 1 1.09 8.81 -27.12
CA MET A 1 2.49 9.23 -26.97
C MET A 1 2.97 8.59 -25.69
N ALA A 2 4.24 8.26 -25.55
CA ALA A 2 4.73 7.48 -24.43
C ALA A 2 4.47 8.22 -23.12
N GLU A 3 3.64 7.64 -22.29
CA GLU A 3 3.27 8.14 -20.99
C GLU A 3 4.18 7.53 -19.91
N LEU A 4 4.99 6.49 -20.28
CA LEU A 4 6.05 5.89 -19.48
C LEU A 4 7.41 6.46 -19.89
N GLU A 5 8.06 7.16 -18.97
CA GLU A 5 9.35 7.80 -19.17
C GLU A 5 10.43 7.08 -18.39
N TRP A 6 11.46 6.59 -19.10
CA TRP A 6 12.63 5.95 -18.50
C TRP A 6 13.76 6.97 -18.36
N HIS A 7 14.33 7.08 -17.16
CA HIS A 7 15.55 7.87 -16.93
C HIS A 7 16.79 7.01 -17.09
N TRP A 8 16.71 5.75 -16.67
CA TRP A 8 17.71 4.70 -16.88
C TRP A 8 17.00 3.35 -16.76
N ARG A 9 17.68 2.25 -17.10
CA ARG A 9 17.11 0.90 -16.98
C ARG A 9 17.88 0.12 -15.95
N PRO A 10 17.23 -0.42 -14.90
CA PRO A 10 17.86 -1.37 -13.99
C PRO A 10 18.28 -2.61 -14.75
N GLU A 11 19.48 -3.11 -14.44
CA GLU A 11 19.94 -4.39 -14.95
C GLU A 11 19.89 -5.41 -13.81
N PRO A 12 18.92 -6.34 -13.80
CA PRO A 12 18.92 -7.44 -12.84
C PRO A 12 20.24 -8.20 -12.92
N GLY A 13 20.83 -8.55 -11.77
CA GLY A 13 22.16 -9.12 -11.64
C GLY A 13 22.39 -10.51 -12.24
N GLY A 14 21.74 -10.85 -13.36
CA GLY A 14 21.84 -12.12 -14.07
C GLY A 14 20.49 -12.80 -14.33
N PRO A 15 20.45 -14.08 -14.73
CA PRO A 15 19.21 -14.81 -14.92
C PRO A 15 18.44 -14.90 -13.59
N PRO A 16 17.10 -14.77 -13.62
CA PRO A 16 16.27 -14.80 -12.42
C PRO A 16 16.54 -16.05 -11.57
N ARG A 17 16.78 -15.84 -10.27
CA ARG A 17 17.04 -16.94 -9.31
C ARG A 17 15.81 -17.25 -8.48
N HIS A 18 14.92 -16.25 -8.30
CA HIS A 18 13.74 -16.29 -7.43
C HIS A 18 12.44 -16.00 -8.19
N GLY A 19 12.45 -16.12 -9.51
CA GLY A 19 11.27 -15.87 -10.36
C GLY A 19 11.20 -14.46 -10.94
N GLY A 20 12.24 -13.66 -10.80
CA GLY A 20 12.35 -12.27 -11.27
C GLY A 20 12.15 -11.23 -10.17
N PRO A 21 12.34 -9.94 -10.51
CA PRO A 21 12.11 -8.84 -9.59
C PRO A 21 10.66 -8.81 -9.08
N ILE A 22 10.45 -8.21 -7.92
CA ILE A 22 9.11 -8.00 -7.34
C ILE A 22 8.76 -6.53 -7.45
N LEU A 23 7.55 -6.23 -7.96
CA LEU A 23 7.01 -4.88 -7.97
C LEU A 23 6.09 -4.70 -6.77
N ILE A 24 6.40 -3.72 -5.89
CA ILE A 24 5.55 -3.29 -4.78
C ILE A 24 4.94 -1.94 -5.16
N ALA A 25 3.62 -1.82 -5.10
CA ALA A 25 2.90 -0.61 -5.46
C ALA A 25 2.01 -0.10 -4.34
N ALA A 26 2.06 1.21 -4.07
CA ALA A 26 1.12 1.91 -3.20
C ALA A 26 0.57 3.16 -3.91
N PHE A 27 -0.72 3.41 -3.70
CA PHE A 27 -1.45 4.49 -4.33
C PHE A 27 -2.12 5.36 -3.27
N GLY A 28 -1.59 6.56 -3.04
CA GLY A 28 -2.21 7.54 -2.15
C GLY A 28 -3.58 7.96 -2.65
N GLY A 29 -4.53 8.08 -1.75
CA GLY A 29 -5.92 8.41 -2.04
C GLY A 29 -6.88 7.39 -1.42
N TRP A 30 -7.90 6.97 -2.16
CA TRP A 30 -8.98 6.12 -1.65
C TRP A 30 -8.53 4.77 -1.06
N ASN A 31 -7.44 4.21 -1.59
CA ASN A 31 -6.88 2.93 -1.14
C ASN A 31 -5.84 3.07 -0.01
N ASP A 32 -5.66 4.27 0.56
CA ASP A 32 -4.54 4.56 1.46
C ASP A 32 -4.98 5.38 2.68
N ALA A 33 -5.82 4.79 3.52
CA ALA A 33 -6.26 5.41 4.75
C ALA A 33 -5.06 5.78 5.65
N GLY A 34 -5.02 7.04 6.10
CA GLY A 34 -3.93 7.57 6.93
C GLY A 34 -2.55 7.51 6.27
N ASP A 35 -2.48 7.50 4.92
CA ASP A 35 -1.27 7.43 4.12
C ASP A 35 -0.36 6.23 4.47
N ALA A 36 -0.94 5.15 5.06
CA ALA A 36 -0.17 4.04 5.60
C ALA A 36 0.61 3.26 4.54
N ALA A 37 -0.01 2.96 3.39
CA ALA A 37 0.62 2.19 2.33
C ALA A 37 1.73 2.99 1.61
N THR A 38 1.48 4.26 1.30
CA THR A 38 2.48 5.14 0.69
C THR A 38 3.63 5.46 1.65
N THR A 39 3.35 5.56 2.96
CA THR A 39 4.38 5.70 4.00
C THR A 39 5.32 4.49 4.04
N VAL A 40 4.81 3.26 3.89
CA VAL A 40 5.67 2.06 3.81
C VAL A 40 6.58 2.13 2.60
N VAL A 41 6.05 2.47 1.42
CA VAL A 41 6.89 2.56 0.21
C VAL A 41 7.96 3.65 0.36
N GLU A 42 7.62 4.82 0.92
CA GLU A 42 8.57 5.90 1.19
C GLU A 42 9.66 5.47 2.19
N HIS A 43 9.28 4.73 3.24
CA HIS A 43 10.22 4.15 4.18
C HIS A 43 11.18 3.15 3.52
N LEU A 44 10.64 2.24 2.70
CA LEU A 44 11.44 1.28 1.92
C LEU A 44 12.37 1.98 0.93
N GLU A 45 11.91 3.05 0.26
CA GLU A 45 12.74 3.88 -0.61
C GLU A 45 13.96 4.43 0.15
N THR A 46 13.76 4.82 1.41
CA THR A 46 14.79 5.41 2.25
C THR A 46 15.80 4.37 2.77
N ILE A 47 15.30 3.28 3.39
CA ILE A 47 16.18 2.28 4.02
C ILE A 47 16.94 1.41 3.01
N TRP A 48 16.42 1.29 1.79
CA TRP A 48 17.06 0.53 0.71
C TRP A 48 17.90 1.41 -0.22
N ASP A 49 18.01 2.72 0.05
CA ASP A 49 18.75 3.70 -0.77
C ASP A 49 18.40 3.56 -2.27
N THR A 50 17.10 3.55 -2.57
CA THR A 50 16.59 3.29 -3.91
C THR A 50 16.88 4.44 -4.86
N GLN A 51 16.90 4.15 -6.15
CA GLN A 51 17.04 5.16 -7.21
C GLN A 51 15.82 5.17 -8.10
N ALA A 52 15.21 6.36 -8.25
CA ALA A 52 14.12 6.55 -9.21
C ALA A 52 14.66 6.34 -10.64
N PHE A 53 14.01 5.48 -11.42
CA PHE A 53 14.47 5.09 -12.75
C PHE A 53 13.43 5.32 -13.86
N ALA A 54 12.14 5.34 -13.51
CA ALA A 54 11.06 5.60 -14.45
C ALA A 54 9.91 6.34 -13.78
N ARG A 55 9.06 6.94 -14.59
CA ARG A 55 7.81 7.55 -14.14
C ARG A 55 6.72 7.44 -15.20
N ILE A 56 5.46 7.51 -14.77
CA ILE A 56 4.33 7.74 -15.66
C ILE A 56 3.98 9.23 -15.60
N ASP A 57 3.81 9.87 -16.77
CA ASP A 57 3.39 11.27 -16.88
C ASP A 57 1.96 11.42 -16.32
N PRO A 58 1.72 12.25 -15.29
CA PRO A 58 0.41 12.40 -14.68
C PRO A 58 -0.62 13.13 -15.58
N GLU A 59 -0.18 13.84 -16.64
CA GLU A 59 -1.02 14.73 -17.46
C GLU A 59 -2.27 14.02 -18.03
N GLY A 60 -2.14 12.75 -18.40
CA GLY A 60 -3.25 11.97 -18.96
C GLY A 60 -4.11 11.23 -17.93
N PHE A 61 -3.73 11.23 -16.64
CA PHE A 61 -4.31 10.35 -15.63
C PHE A 61 -4.99 11.08 -14.47
N HIS A 62 -4.85 12.41 -14.39
CA HIS A 62 -5.45 13.22 -13.33
C HIS A 62 -6.32 14.34 -13.87
N ASP A 63 -7.38 14.64 -13.14
CA ASP A 63 -8.09 15.91 -13.23
C ASP A 63 -7.43 16.90 -12.24
N PHE A 64 -6.61 17.80 -12.77
CA PHE A 64 -5.91 18.78 -11.94
C PHE A 64 -6.82 19.85 -11.30
N THR A 65 -8.11 19.83 -11.58
CA THR A 65 -9.09 20.64 -10.84
C THR A 65 -9.47 19.99 -9.51
N ASP A 66 -9.29 18.69 -9.41
CA ASP A 66 -9.51 17.86 -8.22
C ASP A 66 -8.17 17.52 -7.54
N SER A 67 -7.27 16.81 -8.21
CA SER A 67 -5.89 16.53 -7.74
C SER A 67 -4.97 17.71 -8.04
N ARG A 68 -5.11 18.80 -7.29
CA ARG A 68 -4.40 20.06 -7.54
C ARG A 68 -2.88 19.95 -7.34
N PRO A 69 -2.06 20.35 -8.33
CA PRO A 69 -0.64 20.54 -8.14
C PRO A 69 -0.34 21.56 -7.05
N GLN A 70 0.75 21.35 -6.32
CA GLN A 70 1.13 22.21 -5.19
C GLN A 70 2.33 23.09 -5.54
N VAL A 71 2.25 24.38 -5.22
CA VAL A 71 3.39 25.29 -5.27
C VAL A 71 4.24 25.14 -4.03
N ARG A 72 5.53 24.89 -4.19
CA ARG A 72 6.53 24.86 -3.11
C ARG A 72 7.64 25.87 -3.38
N LEU A 73 8.25 26.38 -2.31
CA LEU A 73 9.49 27.14 -2.37
C LEU A 73 10.65 26.21 -2.07
N VAL A 74 11.56 26.09 -3.04
CA VAL A 74 12.80 25.32 -2.91
C VAL A 74 13.93 26.27 -3.28
N ASP A 75 14.83 26.58 -2.37
CA ASP A 75 15.95 27.50 -2.54
C ASP A 75 15.49 28.85 -3.12
N ASP A 76 14.44 29.43 -2.53
CA ASP A 76 13.78 30.69 -2.97
C ASP A 76 13.14 30.67 -4.39
N HIS A 77 13.11 29.50 -5.04
CA HIS A 77 12.44 29.31 -6.31
C HIS A 77 11.07 28.65 -6.14
N ARG A 78 10.07 29.11 -6.91
CA ARG A 78 8.75 28.49 -6.96
C ARG A 78 8.82 27.26 -7.88
N VAL A 79 8.50 26.09 -7.29
CA VAL A 79 8.40 24.82 -8.01
C VAL A 79 6.97 24.31 -7.90
N ILE A 80 6.40 23.81 -9.00
CA ILE A 80 5.11 23.11 -9.00
C ILE A 80 5.38 21.62 -8.80
N ARG A 81 4.79 21.04 -7.76
CA ARG A 81 4.75 19.60 -7.56
C ARG A 81 3.43 19.06 -8.08
N TRP A 82 3.53 18.23 -9.10
CA TRP A 82 2.42 17.50 -9.69
C TRP A 82 2.17 16.19 -8.93
N PRO A 83 0.95 15.59 -9.04
CA PRO A 83 0.76 14.19 -8.66
C PRO A 83 1.85 13.34 -9.31
N SER A 84 2.42 12.39 -8.59
CA SER A 84 3.56 11.64 -9.10
C SER A 84 3.26 10.14 -9.18
N HIS A 85 3.88 9.48 -10.15
CA HIS A 85 3.85 8.04 -10.35
C HIS A 85 5.28 7.62 -10.63
N THR A 86 6.04 7.37 -9.57
CA THR A 86 7.49 7.16 -9.64
C THR A 86 7.83 5.71 -9.37
N PHE A 87 8.67 5.14 -10.23
CA PHE A 87 9.26 3.81 -10.03
C PHE A 87 10.70 3.97 -9.56
N SER A 88 11.01 3.32 -8.44
CA SER A 88 12.33 3.26 -7.83
C SER A 88 12.83 1.82 -7.81
N TRP A 89 14.14 1.63 -7.91
CA TRP A 89 14.80 0.32 -7.91
C TRP A 89 15.67 0.14 -6.68
N ALA A 90 15.56 -1.05 -6.05
CA ALA A 90 16.44 -1.52 -5.00
C ALA A 90 17.14 -2.81 -5.44
N ASP A 91 18.46 -2.83 -5.34
CA ASP A 91 19.28 -4.05 -5.49
C ASP A 91 19.53 -4.66 -4.11
N LEU A 92 18.73 -5.67 -3.78
CA LEU A 92 18.75 -6.31 -2.47
C LEU A 92 19.38 -7.69 -2.54
N SER A 93 20.38 -7.93 -1.70
CA SER A 93 21.05 -9.24 -1.61
C SER A 93 20.04 -10.36 -1.31
N GLY A 94 20.08 -11.42 -2.13
CA GLY A 94 19.18 -12.57 -1.97
C GLY A 94 17.85 -12.44 -2.74
N THR A 95 17.64 -11.36 -3.48
CA THR A 95 16.50 -11.16 -4.39
C THR A 95 16.98 -10.99 -5.84
N ASP A 96 16.06 -10.94 -6.78
CA ASP A 96 16.31 -10.55 -8.18
C ASP A 96 16.12 -9.03 -8.38
N GLY A 97 15.99 -8.26 -7.28
CA GLY A 97 15.70 -6.84 -7.23
C GLY A 97 14.24 -6.54 -6.85
N VAL A 98 14.00 -5.33 -6.39
CA VAL A 98 12.68 -4.84 -6.03
C VAL A 98 12.41 -3.52 -6.74
N VAL A 99 11.25 -3.44 -7.38
CA VAL A 99 10.68 -2.22 -7.95
C VAL A 99 9.67 -1.67 -6.96
N LEU A 100 9.78 -0.40 -6.60
CA LEU A 100 8.80 0.32 -5.80
C LEU A 100 8.05 1.30 -6.68
N LEU A 101 6.73 1.19 -6.75
CA LEU A 101 5.85 2.19 -7.36
C LEU A 101 5.16 2.98 -6.25
N ARG A 102 5.52 4.25 -6.11
CA ARG A 102 4.81 5.21 -5.26
C ARG A 102 4.04 6.19 -6.15
N ALA A 103 2.72 6.18 -6.02
CA ALA A 103 1.84 6.94 -6.88
C ALA A 103 0.67 7.58 -6.11
N VAL A 104 0.06 8.60 -6.70
CA VAL A 104 -1.29 9.05 -6.35
C VAL A 104 -2.28 8.22 -7.18
N GLU A 105 -3.42 7.82 -6.62
CA GLU A 105 -4.42 7.07 -7.38
C GLU A 105 -4.83 7.84 -8.64
N PRO A 106 -4.64 7.28 -9.85
CA PRO A 106 -5.08 7.94 -11.07
C PRO A 106 -6.59 8.05 -11.10
N GLN A 107 -7.12 9.18 -11.59
CA GLN A 107 -8.56 9.42 -11.68
C GLN A 107 -9.14 9.03 -13.04
N LEU A 108 -8.28 8.95 -14.06
CA LEU A 108 -8.67 8.76 -15.44
C LEU A 108 -7.88 7.61 -16.07
N ARG A 109 -8.46 6.99 -17.12
CA ARG A 109 -7.76 6.05 -18.00
C ARG A 109 -7.10 4.87 -17.28
N TRP A 110 -7.73 4.32 -16.28
CA TRP A 110 -7.18 3.27 -15.43
C TRP A 110 -6.65 2.05 -16.20
N ARG A 111 -7.34 1.62 -17.26
CA ARG A 111 -6.86 0.51 -18.10
C ARG A 111 -5.51 0.81 -18.72
N THR A 112 -5.39 1.99 -19.37
CA THR A 112 -4.11 2.44 -19.95
C THR A 112 -3.02 2.58 -18.89
N TYR A 113 -3.38 3.05 -17.68
CA TYR A 113 -2.46 3.15 -16.56
C TYR A 113 -1.93 1.77 -16.14
N CYS A 114 -2.81 0.78 -15.97
CA CYS A 114 -2.43 -0.59 -15.64
C CYS A 114 -1.57 -1.21 -16.76
N ASP A 115 -1.91 -0.96 -18.04
CA ASP A 115 -1.11 -1.42 -19.18
C ASP A 115 0.33 -0.91 -19.10
N LEU A 116 0.56 0.37 -18.72
CA LEU A 116 1.91 0.94 -18.55
C LEU A 116 2.66 0.32 -17.35
N VAL A 117 1.98 0.05 -16.25
CA VAL A 117 2.57 -0.64 -15.10
C VAL A 117 3.00 -2.06 -15.49
N LEU A 118 2.15 -2.78 -16.22
CA LEU A 118 2.44 -4.14 -16.69
C LEU A 118 3.52 -4.16 -17.77
N GLU A 119 3.57 -3.16 -18.68
CA GLU A 119 4.65 -3.00 -19.65
C GLU A 119 6.00 -2.88 -18.93
N LEU A 120 6.09 -2.04 -17.91
CA LEU A 120 7.32 -1.89 -17.10
C LEU A 120 7.66 -3.21 -16.38
N ALA A 121 6.67 -3.87 -15.78
CA ALA A 121 6.88 -5.14 -15.09
C ALA A 121 7.39 -6.24 -16.03
N ASP A 122 6.84 -6.33 -17.24
CA ASP A 122 7.26 -7.28 -18.27
C ASP A 122 8.67 -6.97 -18.78
N GLU A 123 8.99 -5.70 -19.08
CA GLU A 123 10.32 -5.28 -19.53
C GLU A 123 11.42 -5.60 -18.50
N LEU A 124 11.11 -5.57 -17.21
CA LEU A 124 12.02 -5.93 -16.12
C LEU A 124 11.95 -7.41 -15.74
N GLY A 125 11.01 -8.17 -16.28
CA GLY A 125 10.79 -9.57 -15.95
C GLY A 125 10.29 -9.78 -14.52
N CYS A 126 9.45 -8.87 -14.02
CA CYS A 126 8.87 -8.98 -12.67
C CYS A 126 8.02 -10.25 -12.55
N GLY A 127 8.30 -11.09 -11.56
CA GLY A 127 7.58 -12.34 -11.33
C GLY A 127 6.38 -12.21 -10.38
N LEU A 128 6.25 -11.08 -9.68
CA LEU A 128 5.18 -10.83 -8.74
C LEU A 128 4.90 -9.33 -8.64
N VAL A 129 3.62 -8.97 -8.61
CA VAL A 129 3.15 -7.62 -8.26
C VAL A 129 2.46 -7.67 -6.91
N VAL A 130 2.94 -6.89 -5.94
CA VAL A 130 2.34 -6.76 -4.61
C VAL A 130 1.81 -5.35 -4.45
N THR A 131 0.51 -5.20 -4.21
CA THR A 131 -0.06 -3.90 -3.87
C THR A 131 -0.23 -3.77 -2.37
N LEU A 132 0.02 -2.58 -1.85
CA LEU A 132 -0.26 -2.21 -0.46
C LEU A 132 -1.48 -1.30 -0.44
N GLY A 133 -2.31 -1.46 0.58
CA GLY A 133 -3.46 -0.61 0.82
C GLY A 133 -3.74 -0.46 2.31
N ALA A 134 -4.56 0.52 2.64
CA ALA A 134 -5.07 0.73 3.98
C ALA A 134 -6.54 1.16 3.91
N LEU A 135 -7.35 0.68 4.84
CA LEU A 135 -8.78 0.93 4.88
C LEU A 135 -9.24 1.35 6.28
N LEU A 136 -10.25 2.18 6.33
CA LEU A 136 -10.88 2.57 7.59
C LEU A 136 -11.71 1.41 8.13
N ALA A 137 -11.56 1.12 9.42
CA ALA A 137 -12.25 0.03 10.10
C ALA A 137 -12.56 0.40 11.56
N ASP A 138 -13.49 -0.33 12.16
CA ASP A 138 -13.85 -0.19 13.57
C ASP A 138 -12.80 -0.86 14.46
N VAL A 139 -11.60 -0.26 14.50
CA VAL A 139 -10.44 -0.73 15.28
C VAL A 139 -9.90 0.39 16.18
N PRO A 140 -9.34 0.06 17.37
CA PRO A 140 -8.76 1.07 18.24
C PRO A 140 -7.34 1.44 17.80
N HIS A 141 -6.93 2.70 18.02
CA HIS A 141 -5.58 3.17 17.74
C HIS A 141 -4.53 2.68 18.75
N THR A 142 -4.98 2.09 19.86
CA THR A 142 -4.15 1.57 20.98
C THR A 142 -3.81 0.08 20.82
N ARG A 143 -4.16 -0.54 19.71
CA ARG A 143 -3.88 -1.95 19.42
C ARG A 143 -3.18 -2.08 18.06
N PRO A 144 -2.42 -3.17 17.85
CA PRO A 144 -1.79 -3.43 16.55
C PRO A 144 -2.81 -3.46 15.41
N SER A 145 -2.46 -2.86 14.28
CA SER A 145 -3.30 -2.90 13.08
C SER A 145 -3.45 -4.33 12.56
N ARG A 146 -4.67 -4.71 12.19
CA ARG A 146 -4.92 -6.00 11.52
C ARG A 146 -4.46 -5.92 10.07
N VAL A 147 -3.86 -7.00 9.58
CA VAL A 147 -3.40 -7.08 8.18
C VAL A 147 -4.06 -8.25 7.48
N LEU A 148 -4.65 -7.95 6.33
CA LEU A 148 -5.25 -8.92 5.42
C LEU A 148 -4.38 -9.05 4.17
N GLY A 149 -4.11 -10.28 3.74
CA GLY A 149 -3.44 -10.55 2.48
C GLY A 149 -4.31 -11.42 1.56
N THR A 150 -4.53 -10.98 0.34
CA THR A 150 -5.34 -11.69 -0.65
C THR A 150 -4.66 -11.83 -2.00
N ALA A 151 -5.09 -12.81 -2.80
CA ALA A 151 -4.75 -12.92 -4.21
C ALA A 151 -5.97 -13.35 -5.03
N TYR A 152 -6.03 -12.94 -6.31
CA TYR A 152 -7.12 -13.34 -7.21
C TYR A 152 -6.91 -14.73 -7.77
N ASP A 153 -5.65 -15.13 -8.03
CA ASP A 153 -5.31 -16.49 -8.44
C ASP A 153 -5.20 -17.40 -7.20
N PRO A 154 -5.99 -18.49 -7.11
CA PRO A 154 -5.93 -19.40 -5.97
C PRO A 154 -4.56 -20.08 -5.78
N GLN A 155 -3.79 -20.31 -6.86
CA GLN A 155 -2.46 -20.91 -6.77
C GLN A 155 -1.45 -19.93 -6.17
N VAL A 156 -1.58 -18.63 -6.51
CA VAL A 156 -0.79 -17.55 -5.91
C VAL A 156 -1.15 -17.42 -4.43
N ALA A 157 -2.45 -17.45 -4.10
CA ALA A 157 -2.92 -17.40 -2.72
C ALA A 157 -2.32 -18.55 -1.89
N GLU A 158 -2.41 -19.79 -2.35
CA GLU A 158 -1.84 -20.96 -1.67
C GLU A 158 -0.32 -20.83 -1.51
N ARG A 159 0.41 -20.45 -2.58
CA ARG A 159 1.87 -20.31 -2.56
C ARG A 159 2.35 -19.25 -1.57
N LEU A 160 1.66 -18.12 -1.51
CA LEU A 160 2.01 -16.98 -0.64
C LEU A 160 1.35 -17.06 0.74
N ARG A 161 0.56 -18.11 0.99
CA ARG A 161 -0.25 -18.28 2.23
C ARG A 161 -1.14 -17.07 2.48
N LEU A 162 -1.87 -16.68 1.46
CA LEU A 162 -2.87 -15.62 1.45
C LEU A 162 -4.25 -16.23 1.24
N GLU A 163 -5.28 -15.43 1.47
CA GLU A 163 -6.65 -15.85 1.20
C GLU A 163 -7.03 -15.57 -0.27
N PRO A 164 -7.79 -16.46 -0.92
CA PRO A 164 -8.40 -16.14 -2.20
C PRO A 164 -9.40 -15.00 -2.03
N SER A 165 -9.26 -13.94 -2.83
CA SER A 165 -10.23 -12.85 -2.78
C SER A 165 -11.59 -13.27 -3.32
N THR A 166 -12.64 -13.06 -2.52
CA THR A 166 -14.05 -13.26 -2.92
C THR A 166 -14.79 -11.95 -3.06
N TYR A 167 -14.10 -10.82 -2.92
CA TYR A 167 -14.69 -9.48 -2.94
C TYR A 167 -15.43 -9.18 -4.24
N GLN A 168 -16.64 -8.64 -4.12
CA GLN A 168 -17.49 -8.16 -5.21
C GLN A 168 -18.08 -6.80 -4.80
N GLY A 169 -17.66 -5.74 -5.48
CA GLY A 169 -18.14 -4.39 -5.16
C GLY A 169 -17.39 -3.29 -5.92
N PRO A 170 -17.57 -2.02 -5.54
CA PRO A 170 -16.77 -0.92 -6.06
C PRO A 170 -15.29 -1.17 -5.80
N THR A 171 -14.43 -0.78 -6.74
CA THR A 171 -12.99 -1.01 -6.63
C THR A 171 -12.20 0.23 -7.03
N GLY A 172 -11.03 0.42 -6.44
CA GLY A 172 -10.04 1.41 -6.83
C GLY A 172 -9.02 0.84 -7.85
N ILE A 173 -7.97 1.63 -8.09
CA ILE A 173 -6.89 1.25 -9.03
C ILE A 173 -6.24 -0.08 -8.65
N VAL A 174 -6.14 -0.41 -7.35
CA VAL A 174 -5.58 -1.66 -6.83
C VAL A 174 -6.32 -2.87 -7.42
N GLY A 175 -7.64 -2.92 -7.31
CA GLY A 175 -8.42 -4.03 -7.84
C GLY A 175 -8.40 -4.11 -9.37
N VAL A 176 -8.34 -2.96 -10.06
CA VAL A 176 -8.19 -2.93 -11.52
C VAL A 176 -6.83 -3.47 -11.93
N LEU A 177 -5.75 -3.11 -11.22
CA LEU A 177 -4.40 -3.63 -11.48
C LEU A 177 -4.31 -5.14 -11.25
N HIS A 178 -4.93 -5.66 -10.17
CA HIS A 178 -4.98 -7.11 -9.94
C HIS A 178 -5.71 -7.86 -11.05
N THR A 179 -6.82 -7.30 -11.54
CA THR A 179 -7.53 -7.89 -12.68
C THR A 179 -6.65 -7.88 -13.93
N ALA A 180 -5.96 -6.78 -14.19
CA ALA A 180 -5.04 -6.67 -15.32
C ALA A 180 -3.86 -7.65 -15.20
N CYS A 181 -3.30 -7.85 -13.99
CA CYS A 181 -2.28 -8.87 -13.74
C CYS A 181 -2.80 -10.28 -14.06
N LEU A 182 -4.00 -10.63 -13.57
CA LEU A 182 -4.61 -11.94 -13.82
C LEU A 182 -4.83 -12.18 -15.32
N ASP A 183 -5.35 -11.19 -16.04
CA ASP A 183 -5.58 -11.27 -17.49
C ASP A 183 -4.26 -11.41 -18.29
N ALA A 184 -3.18 -10.81 -17.79
CA ALA A 184 -1.84 -10.89 -18.38
C ALA A 184 -1.05 -12.14 -17.94
N GLY A 185 -1.55 -12.94 -16.99
CA GLY A 185 -0.86 -14.09 -16.43
C GLY A 185 0.33 -13.71 -15.53
N VAL A 186 0.28 -12.54 -14.91
CA VAL A 186 1.26 -12.06 -13.94
C VAL A 186 0.75 -12.33 -12.53
N ASP A 187 1.56 -13.00 -11.72
CA ASP A 187 1.22 -13.26 -10.33
C ASP A 187 1.03 -11.96 -9.55
N SER A 188 -0.03 -11.86 -8.75
CA SER A 188 -0.29 -10.67 -7.95
C SER A 188 -0.90 -10.96 -6.59
N ALA A 189 -0.55 -10.13 -5.61
CA ALA A 189 -1.04 -10.18 -4.23
C ALA A 189 -1.35 -8.78 -3.72
N SER A 190 -2.32 -8.67 -2.81
CA SER A 190 -2.73 -7.42 -2.17
C SER A 190 -2.66 -7.55 -0.67
N ILE A 191 -1.99 -6.60 0.00
CA ILE A 191 -1.82 -6.56 1.45
C ILE A 191 -2.46 -5.28 1.97
N TRP A 192 -3.42 -5.42 2.87
CA TRP A 192 -4.20 -4.33 3.42
C TRP A 192 -4.07 -4.25 4.93
N ALA A 193 -3.93 -3.03 5.47
CA ALA A 193 -3.98 -2.79 6.91
C ALA A 193 -5.23 -2.02 7.29
N THR A 194 -5.71 -2.22 8.53
CA THR A 194 -6.85 -1.48 9.08
C THR A 194 -6.39 -0.20 9.77
N VAL A 195 -7.16 0.88 9.60
CA VAL A 195 -6.94 2.18 10.21
C VAL A 195 -8.19 2.59 10.96
N PRO A 196 -8.10 3.18 12.16
CA PRO A 196 -9.28 3.59 12.93
C PRO A 196 -10.20 4.54 12.15
N ALA A 197 -11.48 4.16 11.99
CA ALA A 197 -12.46 4.94 11.22
C ALA A 197 -12.76 6.32 11.84
N TYR A 198 -12.55 6.49 13.14
CA TYR A 198 -12.70 7.78 13.81
C TYR A 198 -11.51 8.73 13.63
N LEU A 199 -10.44 8.30 12.92
CA LEU A 199 -9.25 9.08 12.60
C LEU A 199 -8.96 9.15 11.10
N PRO A 200 -9.92 9.50 10.24
CA PRO A 200 -9.80 9.31 8.79
C PRO A 200 -8.72 10.17 8.13
N SER A 201 -8.28 11.23 8.80
CA SER A 201 -7.28 12.19 8.27
C SER A 201 -5.98 12.22 9.08
N ALA A 202 -5.84 11.36 10.08
CA ALA A 202 -4.60 11.26 10.85
C ALA A 202 -3.64 10.27 10.18
N PRO A 203 -2.32 10.52 10.21
CA PRO A 203 -1.34 9.52 9.80
C PRO A 203 -1.54 8.21 10.57
N ALA A 204 -1.29 7.07 9.94
CA ALA A 204 -1.52 5.76 10.56
C ALA A 204 -0.23 4.92 10.67
N PRO A 205 0.72 5.31 11.54
CA PRO A 205 2.03 4.64 11.63
C PRO A 205 1.94 3.19 12.11
N LEU A 206 0.94 2.84 12.94
CA LEU A 206 0.69 1.44 13.32
C LEU A 206 0.29 0.57 12.13
N ALA A 207 -0.53 1.09 11.23
CA ALA A 207 -0.91 0.40 10.01
C ALA A 207 0.28 0.28 9.04
N ALA A 208 1.09 1.34 8.92
CA ALA A 208 2.31 1.30 8.12
C ALA A 208 3.30 0.25 8.66
N LEU A 209 3.55 0.21 9.97
CA LEU A 209 4.40 -0.82 10.58
C LEU A 209 3.87 -2.24 10.31
N ALA A 210 2.59 -2.46 10.50
CA ALA A 210 1.97 -3.77 10.27
C ALA A 210 2.09 -4.21 8.80
N LEU A 211 1.92 -3.29 7.83
CA LEU A 211 2.17 -3.56 6.41
C LEU A 211 3.63 -3.93 6.15
N LEU A 212 4.59 -3.18 6.72
CA LEU A 212 6.02 -3.45 6.58
C LEU A 212 6.38 -4.84 7.10
N GLU A 213 5.93 -5.17 8.31
CA GLU A 213 6.16 -6.48 8.95
C GLU A 213 5.55 -7.65 8.16
N ARG A 214 4.50 -7.38 7.37
CA ARG A 214 3.84 -8.40 6.54
C ARG A 214 4.46 -8.52 5.17
N VAL A 215 4.81 -7.41 4.50
CA VAL A 215 5.33 -7.45 3.12
C VAL A 215 6.79 -7.89 3.06
N ALA A 216 7.64 -7.47 3.99
CA ALA A 216 9.06 -7.80 3.94
C ALA A 216 9.33 -9.32 3.96
N PRO A 217 8.76 -10.12 4.88
CA PRO A 217 8.91 -11.58 4.84
C PRO A 217 8.25 -12.22 3.60
N LEU A 218 7.14 -11.66 3.10
CA LEU A 218 6.44 -12.16 1.90
C LEU A 218 7.37 -12.15 0.68
N ILE A 219 8.20 -11.12 0.55
CA ILE A 219 9.15 -10.98 -0.55
C ILE A 219 10.57 -11.49 -0.22
N GLY A 220 10.75 -12.08 0.96
CA GLY A 220 12.00 -12.71 1.38
C GLY A 220 13.12 -11.75 1.79
N VAL A 221 12.78 -10.54 2.22
CA VAL A 221 13.76 -9.54 2.68
C VAL A 221 13.54 -9.17 4.15
N SER A 222 14.56 -8.53 4.73
CA SER A 222 14.43 -7.84 6.02
C SER A 222 14.23 -6.35 5.77
N ALA A 223 13.36 -5.73 6.55
CA ALA A 223 13.21 -4.29 6.58
C ALA A 223 13.12 -3.82 8.03
N GLU A 224 14.04 -2.94 8.41
CA GLU A 224 14.05 -2.38 9.76
C GLU A 224 12.95 -1.31 9.89
N PRO A 225 12.17 -1.31 10.97
CA PRO A 225 11.08 -0.34 11.14
C PRO A 225 11.56 1.11 11.34
N GLY A 226 12.80 1.30 11.89
CA GLY A 226 13.43 2.62 12.00
C GLY A 226 12.49 3.73 12.47
N GLU A 227 12.40 4.80 11.67
CA GLU A 227 11.58 5.99 11.97
C GLU A 227 10.06 5.68 12.10
N LEU A 228 9.56 4.60 11.48
CA LEU A 228 8.16 4.19 11.68
C LEU A 228 7.89 3.81 13.13
N GLN A 229 8.81 3.10 13.78
CA GLN A 229 8.69 2.73 15.19
C GLN A 229 8.72 3.97 16.10
N GLU A 230 9.58 4.94 15.79
CA GLU A 230 9.65 6.19 16.56
C GLU A 230 8.38 7.04 16.42
N SER A 231 7.75 7.01 15.26
CA SER A 231 6.52 7.78 14.99
C SER A 231 5.31 7.25 15.77
N ILE A 232 5.29 5.97 16.16
CA ILE A 232 4.17 5.35 16.90
C ILE A 232 4.04 5.95 18.31
N GLU A 233 5.15 6.11 19.05
CA GLU A 233 5.10 6.62 20.43
C GLU A 233 4.48 8.02 20.48
N GLY A 234 4.83 8.89 19.52
CA GLY A 234 4.25 10.22 19.42
C GLY A 234 2.79 10.23 18.96
N TYR A 235 2.43 9.27 18.09
CA TYR A 235 1.07 9.14 17.55
C TYR A 235 0.05 8.77 18.62
N GLU A 236 0.29 7.73 19.41
CA GLU A 236 -0.64 7.27 20.45
C GLU A 236 -0.93 8.40 21.45
N GLN A 237 0.11 9.08 21.95
CA GLN A 237 -0.04 10.20 22.87
C GLN A 237 -0.83 11.37 22.26
N ALA A 238 -0.59 11.69 20.98
CA ALA A 238 -1.31 12.77 20.30
C ALA A 238 -2.79 12.45 20.12
N ILE A 239 -3.14 11.20 19.82
CA ILE A 239 -4.53 10.77 19.67
C ILE A 239 -5.22 10.76 21.03
N ASP A 240 -4.62 10.20 22.09
CA ASP A 240 -5.17 10.20 23.43
C ASP A 240 -5.52 11.63 23.89
N GLN A 241 -4.61 12.59 23.67
CA GLN A 241 -4.86 14.00 23.98
C GLN A 241 -5.98 14.61 23.13
N MET A 242 -6.10 14.22 21.87
CA MET A 242 -7.13 14.76 20.97
C MET A 242 -8.53 14.31 21.38
N ILE A 243 -8.70 13.08 21.89
CA ILE A 243 -10.00 12.52 22.28
C ILE A 243 -10.33 12.70 23.75
N GLU A 244 -9.39 13.18 24.61
CA GLU A 244 -9.53 13.27 26.06
C GLU A 244 -10.79 14.07 26.49
N ASP A 245 -11.13 15.13 25.76
CA ASP A 245 -12.26 16.01 26.05
C ASP A 245 -13.60 15.52 25.44
N ASP A 246 -13.60 14.42 24.68
CA ASP A 246 -14.79 13.82 24.06
C ASP A 246 -15.14 12.47 24.69
N ASP A 247 -15.95 12.53 25.77
CA ASP A 247 -16.39 11.34 26.50
C ASP A 247 -17.01 10.25 25.59
N SER A 248 -17.68 10.65 24.50
CA SER A 248 -18.33 9.72 23.57
C SER A 248 -17.30 8.96 22.74
N THR A 249 -16.26 9.63 22.27
CA THR A 249 -15.17 9.00 21.54
C THR A 249 -14.32 8.13 22.45
N VAL A 250 -14.05 8.55 23.68
CA VAL A 250 -13.35 7.72 24.69
C VAL A 250 -14.11 6.43 24.99
N GLU A 251 -15.44 6.49 25.18
CA GLU A 251 -16.27 5.31 25.41
C GLU A 251 -16.30 4.38 24.18
N TYR A 252 -16.34 4.98 22.97
CA TYR A 252 -16.25 4.24 21.72
C TYR A 252 -14.93 3.48 21.59
N VAL A 253 -13.79 4.14 21.83
CA VAL A 253 -12.47 3.51 21.81
C VAL A 253 -12.38 2.37 22.80
N ARG A 254 -12.85 2.54 24.06
CA ARG A 254 -12.87 1.47 25.05
C ARG A 254 -13.69 0.24 24.62
N ARG A 255 -14.79 0.46 23.90
CA ARG A 255 -15.58 -0.64 23.35
C ARG A 255 -14.77 -1.37 22.27
N LEU A 256 -14.14 -0.65 21.34
CA LEU A 256 -13.30 -1.25 20.30
C LEU A 256 -12.12 -2.03 20.89
N GLU A 257 -11.50 -1.52 21.95
CA GLU A 257 -10.45 -2.24 22.69
C GLU A 257 -10.96 -3.56 23.25
N ALA A 258 -12.13 -3.55 23.90
CA ALA A 258 -12.73 -4.74 24.48
C ALA A 258 -13.11 -5.77 23.39
N GLU A 259 -13.61 -5.33 22.25
CA GLU A 259 -13.92 -6.17 21.09
C GLU A 259 -12.64 -6.78 20.50
N PHE A 260 -11.60 -5.97 20.32
CA PHE A 260 -10.30 -6.44 19.83
C PHE A 260 -9.64 -7.46 20.77
N ASP A 261 -9.67 -7.19 22.09
CA ASP A 261 -9.07 -8.06 23.09
C ASP A 261 -9.85 -9.38 23.28
N ALA A 262 -11.15 -9.40 22.93
CA ALA A 262 -11.98 -10.61 22.94
C ALA A 262 -11.72 -11.52 21.73
N ASP A 263 -11.33 -10.95 20.60
CA ASP A 263 -10.96 -11.65 19.36
C ASP A 263 -9.64 -11.06 18.81
N PRO A 264 -8.52 -11.29 19.50
CA PRO A 264 -7.24 -10.79 19.01
C PRO A 264 -6.88 -11.48 17.70
N PRO A 265 -6.27 -10.76 16.75
CA PRO A 265 -5.79 -11.38 15.53
C PRO A 265 -4.87 -12.55 15.91
N PRO A 266 -4.96 -13.68 15.19
CA PRO A 266 -4.11 -14.84 15.47
C PRO A 266 -2.66 -14.40 15.44
N GLY A 267 -1.94 -14.67 16.52
CA GLY A 267 -0.54 -14.29 16.67
C GLY A 267 0.29 -14.90 15.55
N ARG A 268 0.98 -14.05 14.79
CA ARG A 268 1.95 -14.31 13.70
C ARG A 268 1.71 -15.49 12.73
N GLU A 269 0.73 -16.34 12.97
CA GLU A 269 0.31 -17.44 12.10
C GLU A 269 -1.12 -17.21 11.60
N VAL A 270 -1.23 -16.80 10.39
CA VAL A 270 -2.31 -16.97 9.38
C VAL A 270 -3.66 -17.45 9.91
N GLY A 271 -4.69 -16.64 9.83
CA GLY A 271 -6.08 -17.08 9.99
C GLY A 271 -7.01 -16.04 10.61
N VAL A 272 -7.12 -14.86 10.02
CA VAL A 272 -8.35 -14.06 10.21
C VAL A 272 -9.40 -14.70 9.32
N ASP A 273 -10.62 -14.91 9.83
CA ASP A 273 -11.71 -15.32 8.95
C ASP A 273 -11.94 -14.18 7.93
N PRO A 274 -11.65 -14.42 6.65
CA PRO A 274 -11.73 -13.36 5.65
C PRO A 274 -13.15 -12.82 5.47
N GLY A 275 -14.15 -13.61 5.89
CA GLY A 275 -15.57 -13.25 5.82
C GLY A 275 -15.88 -11.99 6.63
N ASP A 276 -15.35 -11.88 7.83
CA ASP A 276 -15.66 -10.76 8.73
C ASP A 276 -15.02 -9.45 8.24
N LEU A 277 -13.77 -9.49 7.78
CA LEU A 277 -13.08 -8.31 7.26
C LEU A 277 -13.59 -7.91 5.86
N VAL A 278 -13.95 -8.88 5.03
CA VAL A 278 -14.59 -8.62 3.74
C VAL A 278 -15.97 -7.98 3.98
N GLU A 279 -16.75 -8.43 4.96
CA GLU A 279 -18.01 -7.78 5.32
C GLU A 279 -17.83 -6.36 5.85
N GLU A 280 -16.74 -6.10 6.58
CA GLU A 280 -16.41 -4.76 7.10
C GLU A 280 -15.98 -3.82 5.97
N VAL A 281 -15.14 -4.30 5.05
CA VAL A 281 -14.78 -3.60 3.81
C VAL A 281 -16.02 -3.35 2.95
N GLU A 282 -16.87 -4.34 2.77
CA GLU A 282 -18.13 -4.19 2.02
C GLU A 282 -19.10 -3.21 2.66
N ARG A 283 -19.16 -3.15 3.99
CA ARG A 283 -19.98 -2.17 4.72
C ARG A 283 -19.45 -0.75 4.50
N PHE A 284 -18.14 -0.56 4.67
CA PHE A 284 -17.50 0.73 4.44
C PHE A 284 -17.69 1.23 2.99
N LEU A 285 -17.54 0.34 2.01
CA LEU A 285 -17.69 0.68 0.59
C LEU A 285 -19.14 0.94 0.17
N ARG A 286 -20.14 0.42 0.91
CA ARG A 286 -21.56 0.67 0.66
C ARG A 286 -22.06 1.98 1.28
N ASP A 287 -21.39 2.47 2.31
CA ASP A 287 -21.80 3.68 3.06
C ASP A 287 -21.10 4.96 2.56
N GLN A 288 -20.26 4.85 1.51
CA GLN A 288 -19.66 5.98 0.77
C GLN A 288 -20.46 6.28 -0.50
#